data_023df9c83b1607c777121503e8fec942
#
_entry.id   023df9c83b1607c777121503e8fec942
#
_cell.length_a   1.000
_cell.length_b   1.000
_cell.length_c   1.000
_cell.angle_alpha   90.00
_cell.angle_beta   90.00
_cell.angle_gamma   90.00
#
_symmetry.space_group_name_H-M   'P 1'
#
loop_
_entity.id
_entity.type
_entity.pdbx_description
1 polymer ?
#
loop_
_entity_poly.entity_id
_entity_poly.type
_entity_poly.pdbx_seq_one_letter_code
_entity_poly.pdbx_strand_id
1 'polypeptide(L)'
;QRQMCIRDRFSAALLKICNPNIAIQRGFAVPQGFAGLVFDIGDGPFDHHAKNSPVRENGVPYAAFGLLWRELGPQLIGPVDAGRFDESFVQPLDLDDNTGCGNQLANIIAAYNPRWDGEDRPDDCFAQAVALAQDMLAHKLEGIRSVQRAAAEVNEALGRMKRRIVRLSRFAPWKQQLIPSKARFVVYPSQRGGWAAQCVNDRLTRRPKRPFPQGWAGQPPEELAKRSGIP
;
A
#
# COMPACT_ATOMS: atom_id res chain seq x y z
N GLN A 1 -10.09 30.51 -6.24
CA GLN A 1 -10.43 29.09 -6.51
C GLN A 1 -9.45 28.23 -5.73
N ARG A 2 -9.89 27.56 -4.63
CA ARG A 2 -9.05 26.52 -4.02
C ARG A 2 -8.88 25.43 -5.07
N GLN A 3 -7.64 25.19 -5.48
CA GLN A 3 -7.29 24.04 -6.31
C GLN A 3 -7.80 22.78 -5.61
N MET A 4 -8.45 21.91 -6.36
CA MET A 4 -8.96 20.66 -5.85
C MET A 4 -7.79 19.80 -5.36
N CYS A 5 -7.70 19.60 -4.04
CA CYS A 5 -6.57 18.90 -3.42
C CYS A 5 -6.64 17.39 -3.66
N ILE A 6 -5.48 16.74 -3.72
CA ILE A 6 -5.34 15.30 -3.91
C ILE A 6 -6.02 14.50 -2.79
N ARG A 7 -5.99 15.02 -1.57
CA ARG A 7 -6.56 14.42 -0.35
C ARG A 7 -8.05 14.16 -0.46
N ASP A 8 -8.82 15.10 -1.05
CA ASP A 8 -10.27 14.95 -1.20
C ASP A 8 -10.61 13.74 -2.08
N ARG A 9 -9.77 13.48 -3.08
CA ARG A 9 -9.97 12.38 -4.01
C ARG A 9 -9.64 11.04 -3.38
N PHE A 10 -8.53 10.95 -2.62
CA PHE A 10 -8.20 9.73 -1.87
C PHE A 10 -9.14 9.51 -0.69
N SER A 11 -9.59 10.56 -0.02
CA SER A 11 -10.64 10.48 1.02
C SER A 11 -11.95 9.94 0.45
N ALA A 12 -12.42 10.52 -0.65
CA ALA A 12 -13.61 10.05 -1.35
C ALA A 12 -13.48 8.61 -1.86
N ALA A 13 -12.30 8.26 -2.40
CA ALA A 13 -11.99 6.91 -2.87
C ALA A 13 -12.01 5.89 -1.73
N LEU A 14 -11.42 6.20 -0.59
CA LEU A 14 -11.44 5.36 0.60
C LEU A 14 -12.87 5.11 1.10
N LEU A 15 -13.68 6.17 1.19
CA LEU A 15 -15.08 6.06 1.60
C LEU A 15 -15.89 5.20 0.63
N LYS A 16 -15.65 5.31 -0.69
CA LYS A 16 -16.29 4.46 -1.70
C LYS A 16 -15.85 2.99 -1.63
N ILE A 17 -14.62 2.72 -1.21
CA ILE A 17 -14.15 1.34 -0.93
C ILE A 17 -14.89 0.77 0.28
N CYS A 18 -15.10 1.58 1.33
CA CYS A 18 -15.85 1.15 2.52
C CYS A 18 -17.35 0.99 2.25
N ASN A 19 -17.92 1.88 1.45
CA ASN A 19 -19.33 1.84 1.07
C ASN A 19 -19.48 2.27 -0.40
N PRO A 20 -19.63 1.33 -1.35
CA PRO A 20 -19.75 1.63 -2.77
C PRO A 20 -20.93 2.52 -3.14
N ASN A 21 -21.99 2.53 -2.31
CA ASN A 21 -23.21 3.31 -2.53
C ASN A 21 -23.17 4.70 -1.89
N ILE A 22 -22.04 5.11 -1.30
CA ILE A 22 -21.93 6.41 -0.66
C ILE A 22 -22.03 7.53 -1.70
N ALA A 23 -22.90 8.52 -1.45
CA ALA A 23 -22.95 9.74 -2.24
C ALA A 23 -21.92 10.74 -1.70
N ILE A 24 -21.07 11.27 -2.59
CA ILE A 24 -20.09 12.30 -2.25
C ILE A 24 -20.60 13.64 -2.79
N GLN A 25 -20.83 14.59 -1.90
CA GLN A 25 -21.20 15.96 -2.26
C GLN A 25 -20.00 16.88 -1.93
N ARG A 26 -19.65 17.73 -2.89
CA ARG A 26 -18.61 18.74 -2.73
C ARG A 26 -19.21 20.08 -2.33
N GLY A 27 -18.53 20.78 -1.44
CA GLY A 27 -18.96 22.11 -1.00
C GLY A 27 -17.83 22.89 -0.36
N PHE A 28 -18.05 24.19 -0.19
CA PHE A 28 -17.10 25.08 0.51
C PHE A 28 -17.49 25.32 1.98
N ALA A 29 -18.68 24.87 2.34
CA ALA A 29 -19.20 24.92 3.70
C ALA A 29 -20.13 23.73 3.94
N VAL A 30 -20.27 23.34 5.20
CA VAL A 30 -21.19 22.29 5.62
C VAL A 30 -22.60 22.86 5.66
N PRO A 31 -23.59 22.25 4.93
CA PRO A 31 -24.96 22.70 5.01
C PRO A 31 -25.52 22.60 6.43
N GLN A 32 -26.37 23.54 6.83
CA GLN A 32 -27.02 23.49 8.14
C GLN A 32 -27.88 22.21 8.29
N GLY A 33 -27.68 21.50 9.39
CA GLY A 33 -28.40 20.25 9.67
C GLY A 33 -27.88 19.01 8.89
N PHE A 34 -26.73 19.11 8.23
CA PHE A 34 -26.11 17.98 7.56
C PHE A 34 -25.69 16.89 8.57
N ALA A 35 -26.23 15.69 8.42
CA ALA A 35 -25.98 14.56 9.35
C ALA A 35 -24.99 13.53 8.79
N GLY A 36 -24.34 13.81 7.65
CA GLY A 36 -23.37 12.90 7.04
C GLY A 36 -21.94 13.08 7.56
N LEU A 37 -21.02 12.25 7.06
CA LEU A 37 -19.61 12.40 7.33
C LEU A 37 -19.07 13.59 6.56
N VAL A 38 -18.38 14.48 7.25
CA VAL A 38 -17.73 15.66 6.69
C VAL A 38 -16.21 15.49 6.80
N PHE A 39 -15.48 15.81 5.74
CA PHE A 39 -14.02 15.78 5.73
C PHE A 39 -13.46 17.00 4.98
N ASP A 40 -12.26 17.43 5.34
CA ASP A 40 -11.51 18.56 4.78
C ASP A 40 -12.12 19.96 5.00
N ILE A 41 -13.30 20.05 5.58
CA ILE A 41 -13.98 21.31 5.90
C ILE A 41 -14.77 21.18 7.20
N GLY A 42 -15.14 22.32 7.82
CA GLY A 42 -16.15 22.38 8.88
C GLY A 42 -15.62 22.13 10.30
N ASP A 43 -14.33 22.24 10.52
CA ASP A 43 -13.66 22.10 11.85
C ASP A 43 -14.00 20.77 12.57
N GLY A 44 -14.38 19.73 11.80
CA GLY A 44 -14.74 18.41 12.32
C GLY A 44 -13.52 17.48 12.49
N PRO A 45 -13.74 16.23 12.93
CA PRO A 45 -12.67 15.28 13.26
C PRO A 45 -11.80 14.88 12.06
N PHE A 46 -12.26 15.12 10.83
CA PHE A 46 -11.55 14.83 9.59
C PHE A 46 -11.17 16.10 8.81
N ASP A 47 -11.17 17.26 9.50
CA ASP A 47 -10.65 18.52 8.98
C ASP A 47 -9.30 18.82 9.63
N HIS A 48 -8.27 19.03 8.80
CA HIS A 48 -6.91 19.27 9.25
C HIS A 48 -6.52 20.76 9.22
N HIS A 49 -7.45 21.66 8.87
CA HIS A 49 -7.21 23.11 8.84
C HIS A 49 -7.28 23.77 10.22
N ALA A 50 -7.75 23.07 11.24
CA ALA A 50 -7.83 23.59 12.60
C ALA A 50 -6.43 23.87 13.17
N LYS A 51 -6.30 24.91 14.02
CA LYS A 51 -5.02 25.30 14.65
C LYS A 51 -4.31 24.18 15.42
N ASN A 52 -5.06 23.19 15.90
CA ASN A 52 -4.56 22.03 16.67
C ASN A 52 -4.71 20.73 15.89
N SER A 53 -4.56 20.77 14.57
CA SER A 53 -4.61 19.54 13.76
C SER A 53 -3.60 18.52 14.26
N PRO A 54 -4.01 17.23 14.36
CA PRO A 54 -3.13 16.20 14.88
C PRO A 54 -1.91 16.01 13.98
N VAL A 55 -0.78 15.69 14.64
CA VAL A 55 0.48 15.36 13.99
C VAL A 55 0.88 13.95 14.44
N ARG A 56 1.47 13.15 13.57
CA ARG A 56 1.98 11.82 13.91
C ARG A 56 3.21 11.93 14.81
N GLU A 57 3.52 10.86 15.53
CA GLU A 57 4.70 10.83 16.42
C GLU A 57 6.02 11.15 15.71
N ASN A 58 6.12 10.84 14.43
CA ASN A 58 7.29 11.14 13.59
C ASN A 58 7.30 12.57 13.00
N GLY A 59 6.35 13.41 13.40
CA GLY A 59 6.26 14.82 12.98
C GLY A 59 5.53 15.04 11.64
N VAL A 60 5.07 14.00 10.95
CA VAL A 60 4.29 14.16 9.72
C VAL A 60 2.86 14.58 10.04
N PRO A 61 2.40 15.77 9.57
CA PRO A 61 1.05 16.23 9.81
C PRO A 61 0.02 15.34 9.10
N TYR A 62 -1.16 15.22 9.68
CA TYR A 62 -2.28 14.59 8.99
C TYR A 62 -2.89 15.56 7.98
N ALA A 63 -3.38 15.00 6.86
CA ALA A 63 -4.40 15.63 6.02
C ALA A 63 -5.72 14.87 6.17
N ALA A 64 -6.78 15.28 5.49
CA ALA A 64 -8.09 14.62 5.59
C ALA A 64 -8.02 13.13 5.26
N PHE A 65 -7.21 12.73 4.28
CA PHE A 65 -7.02 11.33 3.93
C PHE A 65 -6.39 10.52 5.06
N GLY A 66 -5.34 11.03 5.69
CA GLY A 66 -4.70 10.37 6.83
C GLY A 66 -5.59 10.27 8.06
N LEU A 67 -6.41 11.29 8.33
CA LEU A 67 -7.41 11.25 9.42
C LEU A 67 -8.44 10.15 9.19
N LEU A 68 -8.98 10.03 7.97
CA LEU A 68 -9.90 8.95 7.61
C LEU A 68 -9.21 7.59 7.64
N TRP A 69 -7.97 7.51 7.15
CA TRP A 69 -7.19 6.27 7.16
C TRP A 69 -6.93 5.75 8.57
N ARG A 70 -6.62 6.63 9.51
CA ARG A 70 -6.41 6.27 10.92
C ARG A 70 -7.60 5.51 11.52
N GLU A 71 -8.82 5.91 11.15
CA GLU A 71 -10.05 5.28 11.66
C GLU A 71 -10.45 4.04 10.85
N LEU A 72 -10.36 4.10 9.53
CA LEU A 72 -10.89 3.07 8.63
C LEU A 72 -9.86 2.01 8.21
N GLY A 73 -8.59 2.40 8.09
CA GLY A 73 -7.52 1.51 7.63
C GLY A 73 -7.36 0.23 8.44
N PRO A 74 -7.34 0.30 9.80
CA PRO A 74 -7.27 -0.89 10.65
C PRO A 74 -8.44 -1.87 10.47
N GLN A 75 -9.62 -1.37 10.11
CA GLN A 75 -10.80 -2.20 9.84
C GLN A 75 -10.69 -2.93 8.50
N LEU A 76 -9.99 -2.35 7.52
CA LEU A 76 -9.84 -2.91 6.17
C LEU A 76 -8.77 -3.99 6.06
N ILE A 77 -7.63 -3.83 6.74
CA ILE A 77 -6.44 -4.69 6.58
C ILE A 77 -5.73 -5.04 7.89
N GLY A 78 -6.34 -4.73 9.03
CA GLY A 78 -5.76 -4.94 10.36
C GLY A 78 -4.75 -3.85 10.76
N PRO A 79 -4.51 -3.64 12.07
CA PRO A 79 -3.76 -2.49 12.57
C PRO A 79 -2.29 -2.47 12.15
N VAL A 80 -1.63 -3.64 12.07
CA VAL A 80 -0.21 -3.72 11.71
C VAL A 80 0.05 -3.31 10.26
N ASP A 81 -0.74 -3.86 9.33
CA ASP A 81 -0.58 -3.54 7.91
C ASP A 81 -1.14 -2.16 7.58
N ALA A 82 -2.15 -1.67 8.32
CA ALA A 82 -2.64 -0.30 8.22
C ALA A 82 -1.55 0.73 8.62
N GLY A 83 -0.78 0.47 9.68
CA GLY A 83 0.34 1.31 10.07
C GLY A 83 1.45 1.32 9.00
N ARG A 84 1.81 0.16 8.45
CA ARG A 84 2.79 0.07 7.36
C ARG A 84 2.33 0.80 6.09
N PHE A 85 1.05 0.70 5.79
CA PHE A 85 0.46 1.41 4.65
C PHE A 85 0.40 2.92 4.90
N ASP A 86 0.10 3.34 6.13
CA ASP A 86 0.19 4.75 6.52
C ASP A 86 1.59 5.30 6.23
N GLU A 87 2.64 4.68 6.78
CA GLU A 87 4.03 5.11 6.59
C GLU A 87 4.46 5.16 5.12
N SER A 88 4.08 4.16 4.32
CA SER A 88 4.59 4.01 2.96
C SER A 88 3.77 4.70 1.87
N PHE A 89 2.50 5.01 2.14
CA PHE A 89 1.58 5.55 1.14
C PHE A 89 0.82 6.79 1.60
N VAL A 90 0.23 6.76 2.80
CA VAL A 90 -0.64 7.85 3.25
C VAL A 90 0.18 9.06 3.68
N GLN A 91 1.20 8.86 4.52
CA GLN A 91 2.05 9.94 5.02
C GLN A 91 2.72 10.78 3.91
N PRO A 92 3.28 10.19 2.83
CA PRO A 92 3.82 10.98 1.72
C PRO A 92 2.78 11.88 1.04
N LEU A 93 1.52 11.46 0.98
CA LEU A 93 0.42 12.26 0.42
C LEU A 93 -0.03 13.36 1.38
N ASP A 94 -0.16 13.04 2.66
CA ASP A 94 -0.50 14.02 3.69
C ASP A 94 0.59 15.10 3.82
N LEU A 95 1.88 14.70 3.72
CA LEU A 95 2.99 15.63 3.77
C LEU A 95 2.97 16.58 2.57
N ASP A 96 2.76 16.06 1.37
CA ASP A 96 2.66 16.87 0.15
C ASP A 96 1.52 17.88 0.24
N ASP A 97 0.40 17.45 0.74
CA ASP A 97 -0.77 18.29 0.92
C ASP A 97 -0.53 19.46 1.87
N ASN A 98 0.20 19.24 2.96
CA ASN A 98 0.52 20.26 3.95
C ASN A 98 1.71 21.17 3.56
N THR A 99 2.62 20.68 2.69
CA THR A 99 3.90 21.37 2.41
C THR A 99 4.14 21.69 0.94
N GLY A 100 3.42 21.02 0.01
CA GLY A 100 3.68 21.14 -1.42
C GLY A 100 5.04 20.58 -1.83
N CYS A 101 5.50 19.49 -1.19
CA CYS A 101 6.85 18.95 -1.43
C CYS A 101 7.05 18.29 -2.80
N GLY A 102 6.01 18.18 -3.63
CA GLY A 102 6.11 17.71 -5.01
C GLY A 102 5.95 16.19 -5.18
N ASN A 103 5.01 15.59 -4.47
CA ASN A 103 4.70 14.17 -4.63
C ASN A 103 4.22 13.85 -6.06
N GLN A 104 4.85 12.86 -6.72
CA GLN A 104 4.54 12.52 -8.10
C GLN A 104 3.10 12.02 -8.28
N LEU A 105 2.57 11.25 -7.32
CA LEU A 105 1.18 10.80 -7.39
C LEU A 105 0.20 11.96 -7.23
N ALA A 106 0.54 12.95 -6.39
CA ALA A 106 -0.22 14.19 -6.28
C ALA A 106 -0.30 14.92 -7.62
N ASN A 107 0.80 15.02 -8.34
CA ASN A 107 0.87 15.64 -9.66
C ASN A 107 0.04 14.88 -10.70
N ILE A 108 0.07 13.54 -10.70
CA ILE A 108 -0.74 12.71 -11.60
C ILE A 108 -2.23 12.95 -11.37
N ILE A 109 -2.66 12.94 -10.11
CA ILE A 109 -4.05 13.20 -9.76
C ILE A 109 -4.45 14.65 -10.08
N ALA A 110 -3.55 15.62 -9.90
CA ALA A 110 -3.78 17.02 -10.23
C ALA A 110 -3.99 17.26 -11.74
N ALA A 111 -3.48 16.38 -12.61
CA ALA A 111 -3.74 16.45 -14.06
C ALA A 111 -5.24 16.31 -14.41
N TYR A 112 -6.05 15.77 -13.51
CA TYR A 112 -7.52 15.71 -13.65
C TYR A 112 -8.22 17.01 -13.23
N ASN A 113 -7.51 18.07 -12.90
CA ASN A 113 -8.16 19.37 -12.63
C ASN A 113 -8.74 19.94 -13.94
N PRO A 114 -9.89 20.61 -13.87
CA PRO A 114 -10.46 21.26 -15.04
C PRO A 114 -9.46 22.30 -15.59
N ARG A 115 -9.36 22.36 -16.89
CA ARG A 115 -8.52 23.37 -17.58
C ARG A 115 -9.17 24.75 -17.43
N TRP A 116 -8.37 25.78 -17.26
CA TRP A 116 -8.83 27.15 -17.11
C TRP A 116 -9.51 27.69 -18.38
N ASP A 117 -9.13 27.16 -19.55
CA ASP A 117 -9.55 27.54 -20.90
C ASP A 117 -10.48 26.49 -21.54
N GLY A 118 -10.90 25.46 -20.77
CA GLY A 118 -11.75 24.38 -21.24
C GLY A 118 -13.20 24.49 -20.74
N GLU A 119 -14.06 23.66 -21.28
CA GLU A 119 -15.45 23.49 -20.84
C GLU A 119 -15.62 22.35 -19.81
N ASP A 120 -14.50 21.91 -19.21
CA ASP A 120 -14.48 20.79 -18.28
C ASP A 120 -15.33 21.09 -17.04
N ARG A 121 -16.26 20.20 -16.72
CA ARG A 121 -17.07 20.33 -15.51
C ARG A 121 -16.28 19.87 -14.29
N PRO A 122 -16.13 20.71 -13.24
CA PRO A 122 -15.33 20.36 -12.07
C PRO A 122 -15.74 19.06 -11.36
N ASP A 123 -17.04 18.74 -11.36
CA ASP A 123 -17.53 17.53 -10.71
C ASP A 123 -17.22 16.27 -11.53
N ASP A 124 -17.23 16.35 -12.85
CA ASP A 124 -16.83 15.25 -13.74
C ASP A 124 -15.33 14.98 -13.61
N CYS A 125 -14.51 16.02 -13.60
CA CYS A 125 -13.07 15.94 -13.35
C CYS A 125 -12.76 15.30 -11.99
N PHE A 126 -13.49 15.72 -10.96
CA PHE A 126 -13.36 15.14 -9.62
C PHE A 126 -13.74 13.66 -9.61
N ALA A 127 -14.87 13.30 -10.23
CA ALA A 127 -15.33 11.92 -10.30
C ALA A 127 -14.30 11.00 -11.00
N GLN A 128 -13.69 11.46 -12.11
CA GLN A 128 -12.63 10.73 -12.81
C GLN A 128 -11.39 10.54 -11.92
N ALA A 129 -10.96 11.60 -11.23
CA ALA A 129 -9.81 11.52 -10.32
C ALA A 129 -10.07 10.59 -9.13
N VAL A 130 -11.29 10.59 -8.58
CA VAL A 130 -11.72 9.65 -7.52
C VAL A 130 -11.73 8.22 -8.04
N ALA A 131 -12.21 7.97 -9.25
CA ALA A 131 -12.22 6.64 -9.85
C ALA A 131 -10.78 6.08 -9.98
N LEU A 132 -9.82 6.88 -10.46
CA LEU A 132 -8.40 6.49 -10.53
C LEU A 132 -7.83 6.21 -9.13
N ALA A 133 -8.08 7.09 -8.16
CA ALA A 133 -7.62 6.91 -6.78
C ALA A 133 -8.22 5.64 -6.15
N GLN A 134 -9.49 5.36 -6.41
CA GLN A 134 -10.20 4.17 -5.92
C GLN A 134 -9.62 2.90 -6.51
N ASP A 135 -9.37 2.85 -7.81
CA ASP A 135 -8.75 1.70 -8.48
C ASP A 135 -7.36 1.40 -7.89
N MET A 136 -6.51 2.43 -7.76
CA MET A 136 -5.19 2.29 -7.14
C MET A 136 -5.25 1.78 -5.70
N LEU A 137 -6.13 2.36 -4.87
CA LEU A 137 -6.29 1.92 -3.48
C LEU A 137 -6.79 0.49 -3.40
N ALA A 138 -7.79 0.12 -4.20
CA ALA A 138 -8.35 -1.23 -4.23
C ALA A 138 -7.27 -2.28 -4.55
N HIS A 139 -6.46 -2.03 -5.58
CA HIS A 139 -5.35 -2.91 -5.96
C HIS A 139 -4.27 -3.01 -4.88
N LYS A 140 -3.91 -1.90 -4.23
CA LYS A 140 -2.94 -1.90 -3.12
C LYS A 140 -3.46 -2.70 -1.91
N LEU A 141 -4.71 -2.49 -1.51
CA LEU A 141 -5.34 -3.20 -0.40
C LEU A 141 -5.48 -4.70 -0.70
N GLU A 142 -5.88 -5.05 -1.93
CA GLU A 142 -5.96 -6.45 -2.35
C GLU A 142 -4.58 -7.13 -2.37
N GLY A 143 -3.53 -6.41 -2.78
CA GLY A 143 -2.15 -6.88 -2.67
C GLY A 143 -1.76 -7.23 -1.23
N ILE A 144 -2.12 -6.39 -0.27
CA ILE A 144 -1.88 -6.64 1.16
C ILE A 144 -2.69 -7.86 1.65
N ARG A 145 -3.98 -7.92 1.32
CA ARG A 145 -4.83 -9.06 1.66
C ARG A 145 -4.32 -10.37 1.06
N SER A 146 -3.79 -10.32 -0.15
CA SER A 146 -3.15 -11.48 -0.80
C SER A 146 -1.95 -11.98 -0.01
N VAL A 147 -1.12 -11.07 0.52
CA VAL A 147 0.01 -11.43 1.40
C VAL A 147 -0.49 -12.02 2.73
N GLN A 148 -1.55 -11.46 3.30
CA GLN A 148 -2.18 -11.98 4.53
C GLN A 148 -2.72 -13.40 4.32
N ARG A 149 -3.40 -13.67 3.20
CA ARG A 149 -3.89 -15.03 2.88
C ARG A 149 -2.74 -16.03 2.70
N ALA A 150 -1.61 -15.61 2.17
CA ALA A 150 -0.44 -16.46 2.02
C ALA A 150 0.21 -16.85 3.35
N ALA A 151 0.02 -16.08 4.41
CA ALA A 151 0.70 -16.28 5.69
C ALA A 151 0.42 -17.66 6.29
N ALA A 152 -0.81 -18.16 6.22
CA ALA A 152 -1.18 -19.47 6.74
C ALA A 152 -0.41 -20.60 6.01
N GLU A 153 -0.39 -20.58 4.67
CA GLU A 153 0.31 -21.56 3.85
C GLU A 153 1.83 -21.54 4.09
N VAL A 154 2.41 -20.35 4.18
CA VAL A 154 3.85 -20.20 4.45
C VAL A 154 4.21 -20.65 5.87
N ASN A 155 3.39 -20.36 6.88
CA ASN A 155 3.61 -20.81 8.24
C ASN A 155 3.49 -22.34 8.36
N GLU A 156 2.54 -22.97 7.67
CA GLU A 156 2.43 -24.43 7.60
C GLU A 156 3.70 -25.02 6.98
N ALA A 157 4.16 -24.47 5.86
CA ALA A 157 5.41 -24.93 5.23
C ALA A 157 6.64 -24.67 6.13
N LEU A 158 6.66 -23.58 6.89
CA LEU A 158 7.71 -23.29 7.86
C LEU A 158 7.73 -24.34 8.99
N GLY A 159 6.57 -24.79 9.46
CA GLY A 159 6.47 -25.87 10.45
C GLY A 159 7.06 -27.19 9.95
N ARG A 160 7.06 -27.43 8.63
CA ARG A 160 7.65 -28.60 7.98
C ARG A 160 9.10 -28.38 7.50
N MET A 161 9.73 -27.26 7.90
CA MET A 161 11.08 -26.88 7.51
C MET A 161 12.11 -27.98 7.81
N LYS A 162 12.94 -28.37 6.83
CA LYS A 162 14.06 -29.29 6.99
C LYS A 162 15.39 -28.61 6.61
N ARG A 163 16.45 -28.82 7.43
CA ARG A 163 17.80 -28.25 7.18
C ARG A 163 17.81 -26.74 6.89
N ARG A 164 16.83 -25.99 7.49
CA ARG A 164 16.62 -24.55 7.27
C ARG A 164 16.18 -24.18 5.84
N ILE A 165 15.58 -25.12 5.12
CA ILE A 165 14.96 -24.96 3.81
C ILE A 165 13.46 -25.11 3.99
N VAL A 166 12.71 -24.12 3.53
CA VAL A 166 11.25 -24.14 3.47
C VAL A 166 10.84 -24.43 2.03
N ARG A 167 9.98 -25.43 1.83
CA ARG A 167 9.43 -25.79 0.52
C ARG A 167 7.95 -25.41 0.47
N LEU A 168 7.60 -24.57 -0.48
CA LEU A 168 6.22 -24.21 -0.77
C LEU A 168 5.69 -25.08 -1.92
N SER A 169 4.41 -25.41 -1.87
CA SER A 169 3.73 -26.18 -2.93
C SER A 169 3.47 -25.35 -4.18
N ARG A 170 3.38 -24.05 -4.03
CA ARG A 170 3.25 -23.03 -5.08
C ARG A 170 3.99 -21.77 -4.66
N PHE A 171 4.20 -20.83 -5.58
CA PHE A 171 4.69 -19.50 -5.19
C PHE A 171 3.67 -18.81 -4.28
N ALA A 172 4.15 -18.33 -3.14
CA ALA A 172 3.40 -17.48 -2.21
C ALA A 172 4.30 -16.36 -1.68
N PRO A 173 3.78 -15.17 -1.33
CA PRO A 173 4.53 -14.13 -0.65
C PRO A 173 5.03 -14.59 0.72
N TRP A 174 6.28 -14.98 0.81
CA TRP A 174 6.87 -15.65 1.97
C TRP A 174 7.71 -14.76 2.88
N LYS A 175 8.04 -13.54 2.43
CA LYS A 175 9.06 -12.71 3.11
C LYS A 175 8.68 -12.35 4.53
N GLN A 176 7.42 -12.00 4.80
CA GLN A 176 6.97 -11.60 6.13
C GLN A 176 7.14 -12.70 7.16
N GLN A 177 6.91 -13.96 6.80
CA GLN A 177 6.99 -15.14 7.67
C GLN A 177 8.42 -15.69 7.77
N LEU A 178 9.16 -15.71 6.66
CA LEU A 178 10.47 -16.39 6.63
C LEU A 178 11.62 -15.48 7.05
N ILE A 179 11.55 -14.16 6.81
CA ILE A 179 12.63 -13.23 7.23
C ILE A 179 12.88 -13.29 8.74
N PRO A 180 11.87 -13.26 9.63
CA PRO A 180 12.10 -13.36 11.07
C PRO A 180 12.39 -14.79 11.57
N SER A 181 12.21 -15.81 10.72
CA SER A 181 12.38 -17.22 11.08
C SER A 181 13.85 -17.68 11.02
N LYS A 182 14.10 -18.96 11.33
CA LYS A 182 15.41 -19.62 11.17
C LYS A 182 15.66 -20.12 9.74
N ALA A 183 14.72 -19.98 8.80
CA ALA A 183 14.88 -20.37 7.42
C ALA A 183 16.03 -19.61 6.74
N ARG A 184 16.80 -20.32 5.91
CA ARG A 184 17.90 -19.77 5.11
C ARG A 184 17.58 -19.72 3.64
N PHE A 185 16.78 -20.69 3.19
CA PHE A 185 16.35 -20.81 1.80
C PHE A 185 14.85 -21.10 1.74
N VAL A 186 14.22 -20.65 0.67
CA VAL A 186 12.86 -21.03 0.28
C VAL A 186 12.90 -21.59 -1.14
N VAL A 187 12.13 -22.65 -1.37
CA VAL A 187 12.05 -23.35 -2.66
C VAL A 187 10.57 -23.45 -3.04
N TYR A 188 10.26 -23.15 -4.28
CA TYR A 188 8.89 -23.17 -4.80
C TYR A 188 8.87 -23.41 -6.31
N PRO A 189 7.73 -23.90 -6.89
CA PRO A 189 7.58 -24.03 -8.32
C PRO A 189 7.72 -22.67 -9.03
N SER A 190 8.52 -22.63 -10.10
CA SER A 190 8.72 -21.43 -10.90
C SER A 190 7.64 -21.29 -11.96
N GLN A 191 7.17 -20.05 -12.19
CA GLN A 191 6.26 -19.75 -13.30
C GLN A 191 6.89 -19.97 -14.68
N ARG A 192 8.22 -20.06 -14.75
CA ARG A 192 8.99 -20.32 -15.97
C ARG A 192 9.27 -21.80 -16.19
N GLY A 193 8.65 -22.67 -15.39
CA GLY A 193 8.92 -24.11 -15.34
C GLY A 193 9.98 -24.48 -14.31
N GLY A 194 9.96 -25.74 -13.85
CA GLY A 194 10.87 -26.24 -12.83
C GLY A 194 10.68 -25.60 -11.45
N TRP A 195 11.77 -25.48 -10.68
CA TRP A 195 11.78 -24.98 -9.32
C TRP A 195 12.69 -23.75 -9.19
N ALA A 196 12.28 -22.81 -8.37
CA ALA A 196 13.08 -21.66 -7.97
C ALA A 196 13.53 -21.82 -6.52
N ALA A 197 14.76 -21.44 -6.24
CA ALA A 197 15.30 -21.32 -4.89
C ALA A 197 15.75 -19.90 -4.62
N GLN A 198 15.39 -19.36 -3.46
CA GLN A 198 15.81 -18.01 -3.04
C GLN A 198 16.42 -18.03 -1.65
N CYS A 199 17.41 -17.15 -1.44
CA CYS A 199 17.95 -16.91 -0.12
C CYS A 199 16.96 -16.10 0.72
N VAL A 200 16.80 -16.48 1.98
CA VAL A 200 16.07 -15.67 2.96
C VAL A 200 17.03 -14.64 3.54
N ASN A 201 16.66 -13.37 3.46
CA ASN A 201 17.49 -12.29 3.97
C ASN A 201 17.39 -12.17 5.50
N ASP A 202 18.43 -11.65 6.10
CA ASP A 202 18.43 -11.20 7.47
C ASP A 202 17.64 -9.89 7.60
N ARG A 203 16.92 -9.74 8.72
CA ARG A 203 16.04 -8.58 8.95
C ARG A 203 16.82 -7.27 9.09
N LEU A 204 17.97 -7.29 9.76
CA LEU A 204 18.73 -6.09 10.07
C LEU A 204 19.67 -5.70 8.93
N THR A 205 20.45 -6.67 8.45
CA THR A 205 21.46 -6.41 7.42
C THR A 205 20.90 -6.37 6.01
N ARG A 206 19.66 -6.87 5.81
CA ARG A 206 19.02 -7.10 4.50
C ARG A 206 19.82 -7.97 3.53
N ARG A 207 20.94 -8.57 3.99
CA ARG A 207 21.75 -9.50 3.22
C ARG A 207 21.23 -10.93 3.37
N PRO A 208 21.53 -11.85 2.43
CA PRO A 208 21.21 -13.27 2.60
C PRO A 208 21.75 -13.83 3.92
N LYS A 209 20.91 -14.50 4.70
CA LYS A 209 21.34 -15.24 5.91
C LYS A 209 22.42 -16.28 5.58
N ARG A 210 22.36 -16.85 4.38
CA ARG A 210 23.39 -17.66 3.77
C ARG A 210 23.31 -17.46 2.25
N PRO A 211 24.35 -16.91 1.60
CA PRO A 211 24.39 -16.79 0.14
C PRO A 211 24.53 -18.18 -0.50
N PHE A 212 24.13 -18.29 -1.76
CA PHE A 212 24.48 -19.42 -2.61
C PHE A 212 25.99 -19.42 -2.88
N PRO A 213 26.58 -20.58 -3.25
CA PRO A 213 27.97 -20.63 -3.67
C PRO A 213 28.25 -19.64 -4.80
N GLN A 214 29.32 -18.89 -4.70
CA GLN A 214 29.67 -17.85 -5.68
C GLN A 214 29.81 -18.42 -7.11
N GLY A 215 30.29 -19.65 -7.23
CA GLY A 215 30.44 -20.32 -8.52
C GLY A 215 29.13 -20.70 -9.23
N TRP A 216 27.96 -20.47 -8.59
CA TRP A 216 26.66 -20.68 -9.20
C TRP A 216 26.13 -19.42 -9.93
N ALA A 217 26.69 -18.26 -9.60
CA ALA A 217 26.24 -17.00 -10.19
C ALA A 217 26.56 -16.94 -11.69
N GLY A 218 25.58 -16.55 -12.50
CA GLY A 218 25.74 -16.38 -13.94
C GLY A 218 25.89 -17.67 -14.75
N GLN A 219 25.73 -18.84 -14.12
CA GLN A 219 25.83 -20.12 -14.83
C GLN A 219 24.54 -20.42 -15.64
N PRO A 220 24.66 -21.00 -16.85
CA PRO A 220 23.53 -21.54 -17.57
C PRO A 220 22.82 -22.64 -16.76
N PRO A 221 21.50 -22.88 -16.99
CA PRO A 221 20.75 -23.89 -16.23
C PRO A 221 21.39 -25.28 -16.23
N GLU A 222 21.93 -25.73 -17.35
CA GLU A 222 22.59 -27.03 -17.50
C GLU A 222 23.85 -27.16 -16.64
N GLU A 223 24.69 -26.12 -16.62
CA GLU A 223 25.89 -26.08 -15.78
C GLU A 223 25.52 -25.97 -14.29
N LEU A 224 24.47 -25.21 -13.99
CA LEU A 224 23.97 -25.07 -12.63
C LEU A 224 23.45 -26.43 -12.11
N ALA A 225 22.70 -27.17 -12.93
CA ALA A 225 22.22 -28.51 -12.59
C ALA A 225 23.38 -29.47 -12.29
N LYS A 226 24.42 -29.51 -13.13
CA LYS A 226 25.62 -30.33 -12.90
C LYS A 226 26.33 -29.98 -11.59
N ARG A 227 26.52 -28.68 -11.33
CA ARG A 227 27.23 -28.20 -10.12
C ARG A 227 26.44 -28.36 -8.83
N SER A 228 25.13 -28.22 -8.90
CA SER A 228 24.24 -28.31 -7.74
C SER A 228 23.78 -29.73 -7.44
N GLY A 229 23.85 -30.63 -8.42
CA GLY A 229 23.24 -31.96 -8.36
C GLY A 229 21.70 -31.93 -8.38
N ILE A 230 21.12 -30.81 -8.80
CA ILE A 230 19.66 -30.62 -8.91
C ILE A 230 19.33 -30.55 -10.40
N PRO A 231 18.45 -31.46 -10.91
CA PRO A 231 18.08 -31.49 -12.32
C PRO A 231 17.25 -30.26 -12.74
#